data_1f228dcbdef8566f62521fcc49bb7b31
#
_entry.id   1f228dcbdef8566f62521fcc49bb7b31
#
_cell.length_a   1.000
_cell.length_b   1.000
_cell.length_c   1.000
_cell.angle_alpha   90.00
_cell.angle_beta   90.00
_cell.angle_gamma   90.00
#
_symmetry.space_group_name_H-M   'P 1'
#
loop_
_entity.id
_entity.type
_entity.pdbx_description
1 polymer ?
#
loop_
_entity_poly.entity_id
_entity_poly.type
_entity_poly.pdbx_seq_one_letter_code
_entity_poly.pdbx_strand_id
1 'polypeptide(L)'
;MTTTTAGQRRPALFPDGFSVGRLLLQGRAYFALVVIIVVFSILSPNYFTVSNLLTMSSHVAVYAILALGMLLVILNGGIDLSVGSTLGFSGVIAGFLMKGVAIGGVTLYPKVWVVVVLACASGALIGLVNGVLVARFKVAPFVATLGMLYVVRGIGLLMTNGLTYNNLEGNAALGNTGFDWLGFNRLLGLPIGVIVMIVAAVVGSLLLNRTVFGRWLYASGGNERAAELSGVPVKRVKIRVYVLSGLCAAIAGLILSSELTSASPTAGSSYELTAIAAVVIGGAALSGGVGNVRGTLLGAFVIGFLSDGLVIIGVSAYWQTVFTGAVIVFAVLLNAVQYKRRPARAGGAAGPRQTSPTDTQPPAVVGEKTAV
;
A
#
# COMPACT_ATOMS: atom_id res chain seq x y z
N MET A 1 42.93 44.92 -29.55
CA MET A 1 41.86 45.49 -28.71
C MET A 1 40.56 44.79 -29.12
N THR A 2 40.15 43.76 -28.40
CA THR A 2 38.91 43.08 -28.64
C THR A 2 38.04 43.31 -27.41
N THR A 3 37.00 44.12 -27.57
CA THR A 3 36.02 44.50 -26.54
C THR A 3 35.02 43.36 -26.36
N THR A 4 35.08 42.73 -25.21
CA THR A 4 34.11 41.72 -24.78
C THR A 4 32.85 42.44 -24.27
N THR A 5 31.75 42.35 -25.02
CA THR A 5 30.43 42.84 -24.59
C THR A 5 29.87 41.96 -23.50
N ALA A 6 29.75 42.48 -22.29
CA ALA A 6 29.07 41.88 -21.16
C ALA A 6 27.56 41.82 -21.45
N GLY A 7 27.02 40.61 -21.69
CA GLY A 7 25.61 40.36 -21.83
C GLY A 7 24.88 40.63 -20.51
N GLN A 8 24.01 41.63 -20.50
CA GLN A 8 23.08 41.93 -19.40
C GLN A 8 22.16 40.75 -19.17
N ARG A 9 22.34 40.04 -18.03
CA ARG A 9 21.37 39.08 -17.54
C ARG A 9 20.11 39.84 -17.09
N ARG A 10 19.00 39.65 -17.81
CA ARG A 10 17.67 40.10 -17.35
C ARG A 10 17.35 39.43 -16.04
N PRO A 11 16.84 40.15 -15.01
CA PRO A 11 16.41 39.54 -13.77
C PRO A 11 15.24 38.58 -14.06
N ALA A 12 15.42 37.31 -13.75
CA ALA A 12 14.34 36.32 -13.80
C ALA A 12 13.33 36.67 -12.74
N LEU A 13 12.09 36.94 -13.13
CA LEU A 13 10.96 37.30 -12.27
C LEU A 13 10.49 36.14 -11.35
N PHE A 14 11.05 34.94 -11.49
CA PHE A 14 10.79 33.79 -10.62
C PHE A 14 12.09 33.11 -10.26
N PRO A 15 12.24 32.62 -8.99
CA PRO A 15 13.43 31.85 -8.62
C PRO A 15 13.56 30.62 -9.51
N ASP A 16 14.76 30.36 -9.99
CA ASP A 16 15.12 29.21 -10.82
C ASP A 16 14.67 27.91 -10.12
N GLY A 17 13.60 27.29 -10.60
CA GLY A 17 13.10 26.00 -10.08
C GLY A 17 11.58 25.85 -9.98
N PHE A 18 10.79 26.91 -10.11
CA PHE A 18 9.32 26.80 -10.01
C PHE A 18 8.72 26.42 -11.37
N SER A 19 8.71 25.11 -11.70
CA SER A 19 7.96 24.65 -12.85
C SER A 19 6.58 24.15 -12.38
N VAL A 20 5.52 24.81 -12.84
CA VAL A 20 4.12 24.43 -12.61
C VAL A 20 3.89 22.94 -12.92
N GLY A 21 4.56 22.43 -13.96
CA GLY A 21 4.53 21.00 -14.29
C GLY A 21 5.10 20.08 -13.19
N ARG A 22 6.14 20.53 -12.47
CA ARG A 22 6.71 19.76 -11.35
C ARG A 22 5.78 19.78 -10.14
N LEU A 23 5.12 20.91 -9.87
CA LEU A 23 4.12 21.05 -8.81
C LEU A 23 2.90 20.18 -9.09
N LEU A 24 2.38 20.20 -10.32
CA LEU A 24 1.24 19.36 -10.75
C LEU A 24 1.59 17.87 -10.69
N LEU A 25 2.81 17.49 -11.07
CA LEU A 25 3.27 16.10 -11.00
C LEU A 25 3.48 15.61 -9.57
N GLN A 26 3.93 16.45 -8.66
CA GLN A 26 4.09 16.11 -7.23
C GLN A 26 2.75 16.16 -6.48
N GLY A 27 1.85 17.04 -6.87
CA GLY A 27 0.52 17.24 -6.29
C GLY A 27 -0.61 16.48 -6.99
N ARG A 28 -0.32 15.57 -7.92
CA ARG A 28 -1.34 14.91 -8.77
C ARG A 28 -2.49 14.26 -8.02
N ALA A 29 -2.20 13.60 -6.89
CA ALA A 29 -3.23 12.97 -6.06
C ALA A 29 -4.14 14.00 -5.39
N TYR A 30 -3.59 15.14 -4.94
CA TYR A 30 -4.38 16.27 -4.42
C TYR A 30 -5.26 16.87 -5.52
N PHE A 31 -4.68 17.10 -6.70
CA PHE A 31 -5.43 17.65 -7.82
C PHE A 31 -6.57 16.70 -8.26
N ALA A 32 -6.29 15.40 -8.38
CA ALA A 32 -7.30 14.40 -8.70
C ALA A 32 -8.43 14.38 -7.66
N LEU A 33 -8.08 14.42 -6.36
CA LEU A 33 -9.07 14.46 -5.28
C LEU A 33 -9.95 15.70 -5.36
N VAL A 34 -9.37 16.89 -5.57
CA VAL A 34 -10.11 18.14 -5.71
C VAL A 34 -11.05 18.08 -6.91
N VAL A 35 -10.57 17.61 -8.07
CA VAL A 35 -11.40 17.44 -9.27
C VAL A 35 -12.59 16.51 -9.00
N ILE A 36 -12.37 15.37 -8.36
CA ILE A 36 -13.43 14.41 -8.00
C ILE A 36 -14.47 15.09 -7.11
N ILE A 37 -14.03 15.77 -6.04
CA ILE A 37 -14.94 16.47 -5.11
C ILE A 37 -15.77 17.51 -5.87
N VAL A 38 -15.14 18.35 -6.69
CA VAL A 38 -15.84 19.39 -7.45
C VAL A 38 -16.85 18.80 -8.42
N VAL A 39 -16.43 17.79 -9.23
CA VAL A 39 -17.29 17.17 -10.23
C VAL A 39 -18.53 16.54 -9.57
N PHE A 40 -18.35 15.72 -8.54
CA PHE A 40 -19.49 15.07 -7.89
C PHE A 40 -20.33 16.01 -7.04
N SER A 41 -19.77 17.11 -6.52
CA SER A 41 -20.56 18.16 -5.85
C SER A 41 -21.47 18.93 -6.82
N ILE A 42 -21.06 19.07 -8.09
CA ILE A 42 -21.90 19.65 -9.15
C ILE A 42 -22.99 18.66 -9.59
N LEU A 43 -22.65 17.37 -9.66
CA LEU A 43 -23.56 16.33 -10.13
C LEU A 43 -24.62 15.93 -9.10
N SER A 44 -24.31 16.08 -7.78
CA SER A 44 -25.24 15.72 -6.71
C SER A 44 -25.12 16.71 -5.51
N PRO A 45 -26.23 17.37 -5.12
CA PRO A 45 -26.22 18.28 -3.98
C PRO A 45 -25.96 17.56 -2.65
N ASN A 46 -26.19 16.25 -2.58
CA ASN A 46 -25.96 15.44 -1.38
C ASN A 46 -24.50 14.98 -1.23
N TYR A 47 -23.67 15.13 -2.26
CA TYR A 47 -22.29 14.62 -2.25
C TYR A 47 -21.44 15.32 -1.17
N PHE A 48 -21.46 16.64 -1.10
CA PHE A 48 -20.65 17.46 -0.19
C PHE A 48 -21.41 17.86 1.08
N THR A 49 -22.17 16.92 1.64
CA THR A 49 -22.80 17.10 2.97
C THR A 49 -21.93 16.47 4.06
N VAL A 50 -21.99 17.03 5.28
CA VAL A 50 -21.20 16.52 6.43
C VAL A 50 -21.50 15.04 6.69
N SER A 51 -22.79 14.67 6.66
CA SER A 51 -23.20 13.27 6.87
C SER A 51 -22.58 12.35 5.83
N ASN A 52 -22.64 12.73 4.55
CA ASN A 52 -22.09 11.92 3.46
C ASN A 52 -20.56 11.87 3.51
N LEU A 53 -19.87 12.97 3.81
CA LEU A 53 -18.42 12.99 3.97
C LEU A 53 -17.95 12.06 5.09
N LEU A 54 -18.69 11.95 6.19
CA LEU A 54 -18.38 11.02 7.27
C LEU A 54 -18.58 9.58 6.83
N THR A 55 -19.67 9.26 6.11
CA THR A 55 -19.92 7.93 5.57
C THR A 55 -18.84 7.52 4.55
N MET A 56 -18.54 8.39 3.57
CA MET A 56 -17.48 8.18 2.60
C MET A 56 -16.12 7.96 3.28
N SER A 57 -15.84 8.73 4.35
CA SER A 57 -14.58 8.57 5.11
C SER A 57 -14.52 7.22 5.83
N SER A 58 -15.63 6.64 6.28
CA SER A 58 -15.68 5.27 6.82
C SER A 58 -15.30 4.24 5.76
N HIS A 59 -15.90 4.31 4.57
CA HIS A 59 -15.56 3.41 3.47
C HIS A 59 -14.08 3.56 3.05
N VAL A 60 -13.60 4.81 2.95
CA VAL A 60 -12.19 5.08 2.67
C VAL A 60 -11.28 4.50 3.74
N ALA A 61 -11.68 4.47 5.02
CA ALA A 61 -10.84 3.95 6.09
C ALA A 61 -10.45 2.48 5.86
N VAL A 62 -11.39 1.66 5.37
CA VAL A 62 -11.11 0.26 5.00
C VAL A 62 -10.05 0.16 3.91
N TYR A 63 -10.23 0.91 2.80
CA TYR A 63 -9.26 0.93 1.70
C TYR A 63 -7.90 1.50 2.12
N ALA A 64 -7.90 2.54 2.94
CA ALA A 64 -6.70 3.20 3.43
C ALA A 64 -5.86 2.30 4.34
N ILE A 65 -6.47 1.59 5.28
CA ILE A 65 -5.77 0.65 6.17
C ILE A 65 -5.16 -0.49 5.34
N LEU A 66 -5.93 -1.03 4.38
CA LEU A 66 -5.45 -2.05 3.46
C LEU A 66 -4.27 -1.54 2.61
N ALA A 67 -4.38 -0.32 2.08
CA ALA A 67 -3.33 0.33 1.29
C ALA A 67 -2.08 0.64 2.12
N LEU A 68 -2.21 0.94 3.42
CA LEU A 68 -1.05 1.12 4.31
C LEU A 68 -0.25 -0.19 4.47
N GLY A 69 -0.93 -1.33 4.62
CA GLY A 69 -0.30 -2.64 4.59
C GLY A 69 0.41 -2.92 3.25
N MET A 70 -0.29 -2.67 2.13
CA MET A 70 0.23 -2.82 0.78
C MET A 70 1.43 -1.90 0.51
N LEU A 71 1.44 -0.68 1.05
CA LEU A 71 2.57 0.25 0.95
C LEU A 71 3.86 -0.38 1.48
N LEU A 72 3.82 -1.05 2.63
CA LEU A 72 5.00 -1.71 3.20
C LEU A 72 5.54 -2.79 2.26
N VAL A 73 4.64 -3.58 1.65
CA VAL A 73 5.00 -4.64 0.71
C VAL A 73 5.59 -4.05 -0.58
N ILE A 74 4.96 -3.01 -1.15
CA ILE A 74 5.45 -2.33 -2.36
C ILE A 74 6.78 -1.64 -2.07
N LEU A 75 6.97 -0.99 -0.92
CA LEU A 75 8.26 -0.42 -0.53
C LEU A 75 9.39 -1.46 -0.50
N ASN A 76 9.08 -2.71 -0.18
CA ASN A 76 10.04 -3.82 -0.23
C ASN A 76 10.23 -4.43 -1.64
N GLY A 77 9.55 -3.90 -2.65
CA GLY A 77 9.61 -4.43 -4.03
C GLY A 77 8.74 -5.67 -4.27
N GLY A 78 7.76 -5.94 -3.38
CA GLY A 78 6.79 -7.03 -3.51
C GLY A 78 5.38 -6.54 -3.83
N ILE A 79 4.48 -7.49 -4.07
CA ILE A 79 3.03 -7.27 -4.19
C ILE A 79 2.35 -8.36 -3.37
N ASP A 80 1.34 -8.00 -2.58
CA ASP A 80 0.55 -8.94 -1.79
C ASP A 80 -0.89 -9.01 -2.32
N LEU A 81 -1.15 -9.99 -3.15
CA LEU A 81 -2.49 -10.22 -3.70
C LEU A 81 -3.45 -10.87 -2.70
N SER A 82 -2.95 -11.41 -1.60
CA SER A 82 -3.80 -12.10 -0.63
C SER A 82 -4.53 -11.17 0.35
N VAL A 83 -4.22 -9.85 0.34
CA VAL A 83 -4.78 -8.91 1.32
C VAL A 83 -6.32 -8.85 1.28
N GLY A 84 -6.93 -8.93 0.09
CA GLY A 84 -8.39 -8.95 -0.05
C GLY A 84 -9.02 -10.24 0.52
N SER A 85 -8.43 -11.40 0.27
CA SER A 85 -8.90 -12.67 0.85
C SER A 85 -8.62 -12.73 2.36
N THR A 86 -7.50 -12.19 2.83
CA THR A 86 -7.16 -12.10 4.26
C THR A 86 -8.15 -11.21 5.01
N LEU A 87 -8.56 -10.08 4.40
CA LEU A 87 -9.62 -9.21 4.90
C LEU A 87 -10.93 -10.00 5.09
N GLY A 88 -11.42 -10.65 4.03
CA GLY A 88 -12.66 -11.44 4.11
C GLY A 88 -12.58 -12.59 5.10
N PHE A 89 -11.45 -13.31 5.14
CA PHE A 89 -11.22 -14.41 6.06
C PHE A 89 -11.19 -13.98 7.52
N SER A 90 -10.55 -12.84 7.84
CA SER A 90 -10.54 -12.31 9.21
C SER A 90 -11.95 -11.91 9.67
N GLY A 91 -12.79 -11.40 8.75
CA GLY A 91 -14.22 -11.21 9.00
C GLY A 91 -14.95 -12.54 9.26
N VAL A 92 -14.67 -13.57 8.45
CA VAL A 92 -15.26 -14.92 8.65
C VAL A 92 -14.84 -15.51 10.01
N ILE A 93 -13.59 -15.38 10.43
CA ILE A 93 -13.14 -15.78 11.77
C ILE A 93 -13.92 -15.03 12.85
N ALA A 94 -14.10 -13.72 12.70
CA ALA A 94 -14.91 -12.95 13.64
C ALA A 94 -16.37 -13.44 13.66
N GLY A 95 -16.99 -13.64 12.50
CA GLY A 95 -18.35 -14.15 12.37
C GLY A 95 -18.52 -15.53 13.00
N PHE A 96 -17.60 -16.45 12.75
CA PHE A 96 -17.58 -17.78 13.34
C PHE A 96 -17.54 -17.73 14.87
N LEU A 97 -16.65 -16.91 15.44
CA LEU A 97 -16.52 -16.74 16.89
C LEU A 97 -17.74 -16.05 17.51
N MET A 98 -18.32 -15.06 16.84
CA MET A 98 -19.53 -14.36 17.30
C MET A 98 -20.77 -15.27 17.30
N LYS A 99 -20.86 -16.23 16.37
CA LYS A 99 -21.93 -17.23 16.32
C LYS A 99 -21.81 -18.30 17.42
N GLY A 100 -20.69 -18.37 18.10
CA GLY A 100 -20.37 -19.32 19.14
C GLY A 100 -19.68 -20.59 18.63
N VAL A 101 -18.76 -21.08 19.43
CA VAL A 101 -17.94 -22.26 19.13
C VAL A 101 -18.43 -23.43 19.95
N ALA A 102 -18.95 -24.48 19.30
CA ALA A 102 -19.40 -25.70 19.97
C ALA A 102 -18.20 -26.60 20.33
N ILE A 103 -18.00 -26.86 21.62
CA ILE A 103 -16.95 -27.73 22.15
C ILE A 103 -17.57 -28.68 23.19
N GLY A 104 -17.52 -29.97 22.92
CA GLY A 104 -17.98 -30.98 23.87
C GLY A 104 -19.46 -30.87 24.30
N GLY A 105 -20.35 -30.39 23.41
CA GLY A 105 -21.77 -30.17 23.69
C GLY A 105 -22.10 -28.83 24.35
N VAL A 106 -21.10 -27.99 24.64
CA VAL A 106 -21.29 -26.64 25.16
C VAL A 106 -20.90 -25.61 24.06
N THR A 107 -21.76 -24.61 23.85
CA THR A 107 -21.43 -23.51 22.94
C THR A 107 -20.82 -22.37 23.73
N LEU A 108 -19.56 -22.05 23.42
CA LEU A 108 -18.83 -20.92 24.00
C LEU A 108 -19.00 -19.67 23.13
N TYR A 109 -19.30 -18.56 23.77
CA TYR A 109 -19.39 -17.23 23.12
C TYR A 109 -18.25 -16.33 23.61
N PRO A 110 -17.16 -16.19 22.82
CA PRO A 110 -16.05 -15.35 23.22
C PRO A 110 -16.46 -13.88 23.32
N LYS A 111 -15.85 -13.16 24.27
CA LYS A 111 -16.01 -11.71 24.35
C LYS A 111 -15.43 -11.04 23.09
N VAL A 112 -16.01 -9.92 22.65
CA VAL A 112 -15.64 -9.22 21.41
C VAL A 112 -14.14 -8.90 21.30
N TRP A 113 -13.48 -8.51 22.41
CA TRP A 113 -12.04 -8.26 22.37
C TRP A 113 -11.22 -9.52 22.03
N VAL A 114 -11.66 -10.71 22.45
CA VAL A 114 -11.04 -12.00 22.08
C VAL A 114 -11.25 -12.26 20.59
N VAL A 115 -12.46 -12.00 20.08
CA VAL A 115 -12.80 -12.12 18.66
C VAL A 115 -11.86 -11.24 17.83
N VAL A 116 -11.70 -9.97 18.21
CA VAL A 116 -10.80 -9.02 17.53
C VAL A 116 -9.36 -9.51 17.53
N VAL A 117 -8.84 -9.96 18.67
CA VAL A 117 -7.46 -10.45 18.79
C VAL A 117 -7.24 -11.69 17.91
N LEU A 118 -8.16 -12.66 17.93
CA LEU A 118 -8.02 -13.88 17.14
C LEU A 118 -8.16 -13.62 15.63
N ALA A 119 -9.05 -12.73 15.22
CA ALA A 119 -9.17 -12.33 13.83
C ALA A 119 -7.91 -11.58 13.34
N CYS A 120 -7.35 -10.67 14.14
CA CYS A 120 -6.08 -10.01 13.84
C CYS A 120 -4.91 -11.01 13.79
N ALA A 121 -4.87 -11.97 14.70
CA ALA A 121 -3.85 -13.03 14.71
C ALA A 121 -3.94 -13.91 13.45
N SER A 122 -5.16 -14.20 12.95
CA SER A 122 -5.35 -14.97 11.71
C SER A 122 -4.72 -14.25 10.50
N GLY A 123 -4.96 -12.94 10.36
CA GLY A 123 -4.36 -12.16 9.29
C GLY A 123 -2.83 -12.03 9.42
N ALA A 124 -2.32 -11.82 10.63
CA ALA A 124 -0.88 -11.80 10.89
C ALA A 124 -0.23 -13.17 10.57
N LEU A 125 -0.91 -14.28 10.86
CA LEU A 125 -0.45 -15.62 10.53
C LEU A 125 -0.38 -15.86 9.01
N ILE A 126 -1.40 -15.44 8.27
CA ILE A 126 -1.40 -15.49 6.79
C ILE A 126 -0.23 -14.67 6.25
N GLY A 127 -0.04 -13.46 6.75
CA GLY A 127 1.10 -12.62 6.41
C GLY A 127 2.45 -13.27 6.77
N LEU A 128 2.54 -13.96 7.90
CA LEU A 128 3.75 -14.71 8.29
C LEU A 128 4.07 -15.82 7.29
N VAL A 129 3.05 -16.59 6.86
CA VAL A 129 3.22 -17.64 5.85
C VAL A 129 3.73 -17.04 4.54
N ASN A 130 3.11 -15.97 4.03
CA ASN A 130 3.58 -15.26 2.84
C ASN A 130 5.01 -14.76 3.01
N GLY A 131 5.30 -14.12 4.13
CA GLY A 131 6.63 -13.61 4.43
C GLY A 131 7.70 -14.70 4.47
N VAL A 132 7.39 -15.87 5.01
CA VAL A 132 8.30 -17.04 5.03
C VAL A 132 8.50 -17.60 3.62
N LEU A 133 7.44 -17.76 2.83
CA LEU A 133 7.52 -18.23 1.44
C LEU A 133 8.43 -17.30 0.61
N VAL A 134 8.24 -16.01 0.72
CA VAL A 134 9.02 -15.03 -0.05
C VAL A 134 10.46 -14.89 0.47
N ALA A 135 10.65 -14.78 1.79
CA ALA A 135 11.96 -14.47 2.35
C ALA A 135 12.88 -15.68 2.52
N ARG A 136 12.32 -16.86 2.86
CA ARG A 136 13.12 -18.07 3.16
C ARG A 136 13.17 -19.01 1.96
N PHE A 137 12.04 -19.24 1.29
CA PHE A 137 11.97 -20.13 0.14
C PHE A 137 12.20 -19.40 -1.18
N LYS A 138 12.35 -18.06 -1.17
CA LYS A 138 12.61 -17.22 -2.35
C LYS A 138 11.55 -17.37 -3.45
N VAL A 139 10.32 -17.73 -3.09
CA VAL A 139 9.21 -17.74 -4.03
C VAL A 139 8.93 -16.30 -4.46
N ALA A 140 8.65 -16.10 -5.75
CA ALA A 140 8.30 -14.78 -6.26
C ALA A 140 7.07 -14.23 -5.50
N PRO A 141 7.10 -12.98 -4.99
CA PRO A 141 6.01 -12.41 -4.18
C PRO A 141 4.63 -12.58 -4.80
N PHE A 142 4.52 -12.27 -6.09
CA PHE A 142 3.27 -12.41 -6.84
C PHE A 142 2.72 -13.84 -6.82
N VAL A 143 3.58 -14.85 -7.04
CA VAL A 143 3.16 -16.27 -7.08
C VAL A 143 2.74 -16.76 -5.70
N ALA A 144 3.54 -16.44 -4.66
CA ALA A 144 3.23 -16.82 -3.28
C ALA A 144 1.89 -16.25 -2.82
N THR A 145 1.67 -14.95 -3.02
CA THR A 145 0.47 -14.25 -2.54
C THR A 145 -0.76 -14.55 -3.40
N LEU A 146 -0.59 -14.80 -4.70
CA LEU A 146 -1.68 -15.29 -5.56
C LEU A 146 -2.16 -16.68 -5.11
N GLY A 147 -1.23 -17.60 -4.85
CA GLY A 147 -1.57 -18.91 -4.29
C GLY A 147 -2.28 -18.79 -2.94
N MET A 148 -1.77 -17.92 -2.06
CA MET A 148 -2.38 -17.68 -0.74
C MET A 148 -3.77 -17.02 -0.84
N LEU A 149 -4.01 -16.15 -1.83
CA LEU A 149 -5.34 -15.59 -2.11
C LEU A 149 -6.38 -16.70 -2.27
N TYR A 150 -6.08 -17.70 -3.12
CA TYR A 150 -7.01 -18.81 -3.36
C TYR A 150 -7.12 -19.75 -2.15
N VAL A 151 -6.03 -20.06 -1.47
CA VAL A 151 -6.04 -20.90 -0.27
C VAL A 151 -6.89 -20.26 0.82
N VAL A 152 -6.66 -19.01 1.16
CA VAL A 152 -7.39 -18.30 2.22
C VAL A 152 -8.86 -18.12 1.86
N ARG A 153 -9.14 -17.75 0.59
CA ARG A 153 -10.51 -17.66 0.09
C ARG A 153 -11.22 -18.98 0.15
N GLY A 154 -10.57 -20.07 -0.28
CA GLY A 154 -11.11 -21.42 -0.25
C GLY A 154 -11.41 -21.89 1.19
N ILE A 155 -10.51 -21.66 2.14
CA ILE A 155 -10.75 -22.00 3.55
C ILE A 155 -11.95 -21.21 4.10
N GLY A 156 -12.04 -19.90 3.80
CA GLY A 156 -13.20 -19.09 4.20
C GLY A 156 -14.52 -19.62 3.65
N LEU A 157 -14.57 -20.03 2.38
CA LEU A 157 -15.73 -20.64 1.75
C LEU A 157 -16.09 -22.00 2.39
N LEU A 158 -15.09 -22.83 2.68
CA LEU A 158 -15.31 -24.12 3.37
C LEU A 158 -15.86 -23.93 4.79
N MET A 159 -15.32 -22.98 5.56
CA MET A 159 -15.80 -22.70 6.92
C MET A 159 -17.24 -22.22 6.97
N THR A 160 -17.69 -21.52 5.94
CA THR A 160 -19.02 -20.91 5.87
C THR A 160 -20.00 -21.72 5.01
N ASN A 161 -19.56 -22.80 4.35
CA ASN A 161 -20.30 -23.47 3.29
C ASN A 161 -20.76 -22.49 2.19
N GLY A 162 -19.96 -21.46 1.90
CA GLY A 162 -20.27 -20.39 0.95
C GLY A 162 -21.29 -19.36 1.42
N LEU A 163 -21.82 -19.48 2.64
CA LEU A 163 -22.82 -18.59 3.22
C LEU A 163 -22.19 -17.41 3.95
N THR A 164 -22.99 -16.38 4.19
CA THR A 164 -22.57 -15.21 4.99
C THR A 164 -23.05 -15.39 6.43
N TYR A 165 -22.18 -15.12 7.39
CA TYR A 165 -22.58 -14.95 8.79
C TYR A 165 -23.24 -13.59 8.97
N ASN A 166 -24.55 -13.56 9.27
CA ASN A 166 -25.33 -12.34 9.48
C ASN A 166 -25.57 -12.09 10.98
N ASN A 167 -26.03 -10.89 11.33
CA ASN A 167 -26.40 -10.49 12.70
C ASN A 167 -25.24 -10.69 13.68
N LEU A 168 -24.13 -10.01 13.42
CA LEU A 168 -22.92 -10.04 14.26
C LEU A 168 -22.95 -9.02 15.40
N GLU A 169 -24.08 -8.36 15.65
CA GLU A 169 -24.27 -7.44 16.79
C GLU A 169 -24.07 -8.15 18.14
N GLY A 170 -24.29 -9.48 18.16
CA GLY A 170 -24.20 -10.28 19.35
C GLY A 170 -25.50 -10.33 20.14
N ASN A 171 -25.44 -10.95 21.34
CA ASN A 171 -26.59 -11.11 22.24
C ASN A 171 -26.17 -10.76 23.67
N ALA A 172 -26.89 -9.83 24.32
CA ALA A 172 -26.61 -9.41 25.68
C ALA A 172 -26.67 -10.56 26.69
N ALA A 173 -27.62 -11.53 26.50
CA ALA A 173 -27.72 -12.69 27.36
C ALA A 173 -26.53 -13.64 27.29
N LEU A 174 -25.75 -13.58 26.17
CA LEU A 174 -24.55 -14.38 25.93
C LEU A 174 -23.26 -13.64 26.26
N GLY A 175 -23.35 -12.34 26.56
CA GLY A 175 -22.21 -11.48 26.90
C GLY A 175 -21.24 -11.20 25.75
N ASN A 176 -21.68 -11.36 24.48
CA ASN A 176 -20.88 -11.16 23.27
C ASN A 176 -21.34 -9.99 22.40
N THR A 177 -22.00 -8.98 22.98
CA THR A 177 -22.42 -7.74 22.29
C THR A 177 -21.27 -6.77 22.08
N GLY A 178 -21.46 -5.85 21.11
CA GLY A 178 -20.58 -4.71 20.88
C GLY A 178 -19.57 -4.89 19.74
N PHE A 179 -19.73 -5.92 18.90
CA PHE A 179 -18.92 -6.05 17.69
C PHE A 179 -19.25 -4.95 16.66
N ASP A 180 -20.49 -4.51 16.61
CA ASP A 180 -21.00 -3.38 15.82
C ASP A 180 -20.40 -2.03 16.23
N TRP A 181 -19.76 -1.94 17.41
CA TRP A 181 -19.13 -0.72 17.91
C TRP A 181 -18.04 -0.18 16.96
N LEU A 182 -17.29 -1.05 16.30
CA LEU A 182 -16.24 -0.67 15.36
C LEU A 182 -16.79 0.01 14.08
N GLY A 183 -17.99 -0.39 13.65
CA GLY A 183 -18.60 0.11 12.42
C GLY A 183 -19.55 1.29 12.62
N PHE A 184 -20.38 1.26 13.66
CA PHE A 184 -21.47 2.23 13.83
C PHE A 184 -21.17 3.35 14.80
N ASN A 185 -20.29 3.16 15.78
CA ASN A 185 -20.04 4.18 16.78
C ASN A 185 -19.15 5.31 16.27
N ARG A 186 -19.36 6.46 16.87
CA ARG A 186 -18.59 7.67 16.61
C ARG A 186 -17.93 8.15 17.90
N LEU A 187 -16.68 8.50 17.83
CA LEU A 187 -15.92 9.12 18.92
C LEU A 187 -15.52 10.53 18.46
N LEU A 188 -15.85 11.56 19.24
CA LEU A 188 -15.65 12.97 18.87
C LEU A 188 -16.30 13.34 17.53
N GLY A 189 -17.43 12.73 17.17
CA GLY A 189 -18.14 12.94 15.92
C GLY A 189 -17.57 12.20 14.71
N LEU A 190 -16.40 11.54 14.83
CA LEU A 190 -15.77 10.75 13.78
C LEU A 190 -16.12 9.27 13.92
N PRO A 191 -16.37 8.55 12.81
CA PRO A 191 -16.52 7.10 12.81
C PRO A 191 -15.27 6.40 13.36
N ILE A 192 -15.45 5.32 14.10
CA ILE A 192 -14.34 4.59 14.71
C ILE A 192 -13.36 4.07 13.65
N GLY A 193 -13.85 3.60 12.49
CA GLY A 193 -13.00 3.19 11.36
C GLY A 193 -12.03 4.28 10.92
N VAL A 194 -12.49 5.55 10.89
CA VAL A 194 -11.63 6.70 10.55
C VAL A 194 -10.57 6.94 11.62
N ILE A 195 -10.91 6.77 12.90
CA ILE A 195 -9.94 6.91 14.00
C ILE A 195 -8.88 5.82 13.90
N VAL A 196 -9.29 4.57 13.64
CA VAL A 196 -8.35 3.46 13.43
C VAL A 196 -7.44 3.73 12.23
N MET A 197 -7.98 4.26 11.13
CA MET A 197 -7.19 4.68 9.96
C MET A 197 -6.15 5.74 10.33
N ILE A 198 -6.54 6.77 11.08
CA ILE A 198 -5.62 7.84 11.52
C ILE A 198 -4.52 7.26 12.41
N VAL A 199 -4.87 6.40 13.37
CA VAL A 199 -3.90 5.71 14.23
C VAL A 199 -2.95 4.86 13.40
N ALA A 200 -3.46 4.05 12.47
CA ALA A 200 -2.66 3.23 11.57
C ALA A 200 -1.71 4.08 10.71
N ALA A 201 -2.18 5.24 10.22
CA ALA A 201 -1.38 6.18 9.45
C ALA A 201 -0.26 6.84 10.28
N VAL A 202 -0.55 7.24 11.51
CA VAL A 202 0.45 7.80 12.43
C VAL A 202 1.50 6.74 12.78
N VAL A 203 1.06 5.54 13.18
CA VAL A 203 1.96 4.42 13.49
C VAL A 203 2.80 4.05 12.28
N GLY A 204 2.19 3.91 11.10
CA GLY A 204 2.90 3.64 9.84
C GLY A 204 3.91 4.73 9.48
N SER A 205 3.55 6.00 9.67
CA SER A 205 4.45 7.13 9.43
C SER A 205 5.64 7.14 10.41
N LEU A 206 5.40 6.89 11.69
CA LEU A 206 6.47 6.76 12.69
C LEU A 206 7.36 5.56 12.38
N LEU A 207 6.76 4.41 12.05
CA LEU A 207 7.47 3.19 11.70
C LEU A 207 8.41 3.42 10.50
N LEU A 208 7.94 4.08 9.45
CA LEU A 208 8.72 4.31 8.24
C LEU A 208 9.78 5.40 8.42
N ASN A 209 9.47 6.51 9.11
CA ASN A 209 10.32 7.69 9.13
C ASN A 209 11.24 7.78 10.37
N ARG A 210 10.88 7.13 11.48
CA ARG A 210 11.58 7.29 12.77
C ARG A 210 12.28 6.02 13.26
N THR A 211 11.99 4.84 12.68
CA THR A 211 12.56 3.58 13.16
C THR A 211 13.70 3.06 12.29
N VAL A 212 14.50 2.16 12.85
CA VAL A 212 15.52 1.40 12.11
C VAL A 212 14.87 0.50 11.06
N PHE A 213 13.69 -0.06 11.37
CA PHE A 213 12.94 -0.90 10.44
C PHE A 213 12.59 -0.15 9.15
N GLY A 214 12.11 1.09 9.27
CA GLY A 214 11.80 1.92 8.09
C GLY A 214 13.03 2.16 7.21
N ARG A 215 14.19 2.49 7.81
CA ARG A 215 15.44 2.64 7.06
C ARG A 215 15.86 1.37 6.34
N TRP A 216 15.76 0.22 7.01
CA TRP A 216 16.05 -1.08 6.40
C TRP A 216 15.08 -1.41 5.26
N LEU A 217 13.79 -1.07 5.43
CA LEU A 217 12.76 -1.30 4.43
C LEU A 217 13.04 -0.50 3.15
N TYR A 218 13.32 0.81 3.26
CA TYR A 218 13.68 1.63 2.11
C TYR A 218 14.99 1.17 1.45
N ALA A 219 15.99 0.80 2.24
CA ALA A 219 17.27 0.32 1.72
C ALA A 219 17.10 -1.01 0.96
N SER A 220 16.38 -1.98 1.54
CA SER A 220 16.14 -3.29 0.91
C SER A 220 15.29 -3.18 -0.34
N GLY A 221 14.31 -2.27 -0.36
CA GLY A 221 13.47 -2.03 -1.54
C GLY A 221 14.17 -1.28 -2.65
N GLY A 222 15.16 -0.43 -2.32
CA GLY A 222 15.97 0.29 -3.32
C GLY A 222 17.00 -0.60 -4.02
N ASN A 223 17.73 -1.39 -3.26
CA ASN A 223 18.68 -2.40 -3.76
C ASN A 223 18.89 -3.48 -2.70
N GLU A 224 18.22 -4.60 -2.88
CA GLU A 224 18.24 -5.72 -1.93
C GLU A 224 19.65 -6.25 -1.69
N ARG A 225 20.43 -6.43 -2.78
CA ARG A 225 21.78 -6.97 -2.68
C ARG A 225 22.75 -6.03 -1.95
N ALA A 226 22.69 -4.74 -2.25
CA ALA A 226 23.51 -3.75 -1.56
C ALA A 226 23.14 -3.65 -0.07
N ALA A 227 21.84 -3.69 0.24
CA ALA A 227 21.36 -3.67 1.62
C ALA A 227 21.85 -4.91 2.40
N GLU A 228 21.78 -6.11 1.81
CA GLU A 228 22.28 -7.33 2.43
C GLU A 228 23.79 -7.26 2.71
N LEU A 229 24.59 -6.79 1.75
CA LEU A 229 26.04 -6.58 1.91
C LEU A 229 26.38 -5.52 2.97
N SER A 230 25.47 -4.56 3.21
CA SER A 230 25.60 -3.54 4.27
C SER A 230 25.10 -4.03 5.64
N GLY A 231 24.78 -5.33 5.79
CA GLY A 231 24.37 -5.92 7.06
C GLY A 231 22.88 -5.76 7.41
N VAL A 232 22.05 -5.30 6.47
CA VAL A 232 20.59 -5.25 6.69
C VAL A 232 20.02 -6.68 6.74
N PRO A 233 19.24 -7.05 7.78
CA PRO A 233 18.63 -8.38 7.89
C PRO A 233 17.40 -8.52 6.97
N VAL A 234 17.63 -8.49 5.64
CA VAL A 234 16.59 -8.41 4.60
C VAL A 234 15.49 -9.47 4.77
N LYS A 235 15.86 -10.70 5.10
CA LYS A 235 14.86 -11.78 5.33
C LYS A 235 13.89 -11.45 6.46
N ARG A 236 14.40 -10.89 7.58
CA ARG A 236 13.56 -10.48 8.72
C ARG A 236 12.68 -9.28 8.37
N VAL A 237 13.20 -8.35 7.59
CA VAL A 237 12.43 -7.20 7.08
C VAL A 237 11.27 -7.69 6.23
N LYS A 238 11.50 -8.55 5.24
CA LYS A 238 10.46 -9.14 4.38
C LYS A 238 9.36 -9.82 5.20
N ILE A 239 9.72 -10.71 6.13
CA ILE A 239 8.72 -11.39 6.97
C ILE A 239 7.87 -10.40 7.74
N ARG A 240 8.48 -9.41 8.40
CA ARG A 240 7.74 -8.38 9.17
C ARG A 240 6.81 -7.56 8.29
N VAL A 241 7.23 -7.24 7.07
CA VAL A 241 6.42 -6.50 6.09
C VAL A 241 5.13 -7.25 5.78
N TYR A 242 5.20 -8.54 5.46
CA TYR A 242 4.00 -9.34 5.16
C TYR A 242 3.13 -9.57 6.40
N VAL A 243 3.71 -9.76 7.58
CA VAL A 243 2.95 -9.85 8.84
C VAL A 243 2.14 -8.58 9.10
N LEU A 244 2.77 -7.40 8.91
CA LEU A 244 2.09 -6.11 9.06
C LEU A 244 1.02 -5.90 7.98
N SER A 245 1.27 -6.34 6.74
CA SER A 245 0.27 -6.32 5.66
C SER A 245 -0.96 -7.15 6.02
N GLY A 246 -0.76 -8.39 6.47
CA GLY A 246 -1.84 -9.27 6.89
C GLY A 246 -2.60 -8.74 8.11
N LEU A 247 -1.90 -8.11 9.06
CA LEU A 247 -2.53 -7.44 10.21
C LEU A 247 -3.41 -6.26 9.77
N CYS A 248 -2.92 -5.40 8.87
CA CYS A 248 -3.72 -4.31 8.29
C CYS A 248 -4.96 -4.85 7.56
N ALA A 249 -4.80 -5.95 6.81
CA ALA A 249 -5.91 -6.59 6.12
C ALA A 249 -6.97 -7.12 7.11
N ALA A 250 -6.54 -7.73 8.23
CA ALA A 250 -7.46 -8.21 9.26
C ALA A 250 -8.20 -7.06 9.95
N ILE A 251 -7.52 -5.97 10.29
CA ILE A 251 -8.15 -4.78 10.88
C ILE A 251 -9.20 -4.21 9.92
N ALA A 252 -8.87 -4.07 8.64
CA ALA A 252 -9.80 -3.60 7.62
C ALA A 252 -11.02 -4.55 7.49
N GLY A 253 -10.80 -5.87 7.58
CA GLY A 253 -11.86 -6.88 7.56
C GLY A 253 -12.78 -6.81 8.75
N LEU A 254 -12.26 -6.57 9.94
CA LEU A 254 -13.06 -6.38 11.16
C LEU A 254 -13.94 -5.13 11.07
N ILE A 255 -13.40 -4.01 10.59
CA ILE A 255 -14.17 -2.76 10.39
C ILE A 255 -15.27 -3.01 9.38
N LEU A 256 -14.97 -3.59 8.22
CA LEU A 256 -15.96 -3.88 7.18
C LEU A 256 -17.07 -4.83 7.69
N SER A 257 -16.69 -5.90 8.39
CA SER A 257 -17.68 -6.86 8.93
C SER A 257 -18.53 -6.25 10.04
N SER A 258 -17.98 -5.32 10.80
CA SER A 258 -18.70 -4.55 11.82
C SER A 258 -19.68 -3.56 11.17
N GLU A 259 -19.26 -2.80 10.15
CA GLU A 259 -20.14 -1.88 9.39
C GLU A 259 -21.31 -2.59 8.70
N LEU A 260 -21.07 -3.81 8.21
CA LEU A 260 -22.11 -4.60 7.55
C LEU A 260 -22.88 -5.50 8.52
N THR A 261 -22.51 -5.56 9.81
CA THR A 261 -22.98 -6.57 10.79
C THR A 261 -23.01 -7.99 10.24
N SER A 262 -22.12 -8.27 9.29
CA SER A 262 -22.09 -9.53 8.57
C SER A 262 -20.67 -9.84 8.08
N ALA A 263 -20.36 -11.14 7.96
CA ALA A 263 -19.08 -11.61 7.47
C ALA A 263 -19.29 -12.56 6.28
N SER A 264 -18.94 -12.10 5.09
CA SER A 264 -18.99 -12.89 3.86
C SER A 264 -17.60 -13.43 3.50
N PRO A 265 -17.49 -14.72 3.11
CA PRO A 265 -16.23 -15.28 2.65
C PRO A 265 -15.73 -14.64 1.34
N THR A 266 -16.59 -13.97 0.58
CA THR A 266 -16.26 -13.25 -0.65
C THR A 266 -15.98 -11.76 -0.43
N ALA A 267 -16.10 -11.26 0.79
CA ALA A 267 -15.76 -9.88 1.12
C ALA A 267 -14.31 -9.56 0.72
N GLY A 268 -14.07 -8.32 0.33
CA GLY A 268 -12.74 -7.87 -0.10
C GLY A 268 -12.27 -8.44 -1.45
N SER A 269 -13.15 -9.02 -2.27
CA SER A 269 -12.78 -9.43 -3.63
C SER A 269 -12.39 -8.21 -4.45
N SER A 270 -11.22 -8.26 -5.11
CA SER A 270 -10.60 -7.17 -5.88
C SER A 270 -10.09 -5.97 -5.04
N TYR A 271 -10.17 -6.02 -3.71
CA TYR A 271 -9.63 -4.94 -2.86
C TYR A 271 -8.10 -4.87 -2.87
N GLU A 272 -7.42 -5.97 -3.19
CA GLU A 272 -5.98 -6.00 -3.46
C GLU A 272 -5.59 -5.04 -4.58
N LEU A 273 -6.37 -5.00 -5.67
CA LEU A 273 -6.14 -4.09 -6.79
C LEU A 273 -6.40 -2.64 -6.41
N THR A 274 -7.45 -2.39 -5.62
CA THR A 274 -7.78 -1.07 -5.06
C THR A 274 -6.66 -0.56 -4.16
N ALA A 275 -6.10 -1.42 -3.30
CA ALA A 275 -4.99 -1.09 -2.42
C ALA A 275 -3.72 -0.76 -3.21
N ILE A 276 -3.37 -1.55 -4.23
CA ILE A 276 -2.24 -1.28 -5.13
C ILE A 276 -2.42 0.08 -5.81
N ALA A 277 -3.62 0.32 -6.37
CA ALA A 277 -3.92 1.57 -7.05
C ALA A 277 -3.79 2.79 -6.12
N ALA A 278 -4.30 2.71 -4.89
CA ALA A 278 -4.16 3.76 -3.90
C ALA A 278 -2.68 4.09 -3.61
N VAL A 279 -1.85 3.06 -3.44
CA VAL A 279 -0.41 3.22 -3.19
C VAL A 279 0.29 3.85 -4.40
N VAL A 280 -0.05 3.43 -5.63
CA VAL A 280 0.55 3.93 -6.89
C VAL A 280 0.11 5.36 -7.21
N ILE A 281 -1.19 5.68 -7.06
CA ILE A 281 -1.72 7.05 -7.19
C ILE A 281 -1.04 7.96 -6.17
N GLY A 282 -0.82 7.45 -4.96
CA GLY A 282 -0.09 8.11 -3.89
C GLY A 282 1.39 8.36 -4.16
N GLY A 283 1.93 7.85 -5.27
CA GLY A 283 3.29 8.12 -5.74
C GLY A 283 4.34 7.11 -5.31
N ALA A 284 3.96 5.94 -4.82
CA ALA A 284 4.91 4.86 -4.57
C ALA A 284 5.37 4.20 -5.89
N ALA A 285 6.63 3.75 -5.91
CA ALA A 285 7.18 3.00 -7.02
C ALA A 285 6.93 1.51 -6.86
N LEU A 286 6.36 0.85 -7.85
CA LEU A 286 6.19 -0.60 -7.87
C LEU A 286 7.54 -1.36 -7.84
N SER A 287 8.63 -0.70 -8.27
CA SER A 287 9.99 -1.25 -8.18
C SER A 287 10.56 -1.27 -6.76
N GLY A 288 9.89 -0.71 -5.78
CA GLY A 288 10.33 -0.60 -4.39
C GLY A 288 11.13 0.67 -4.06
N GLY A 289 11.43 0.85 -2.78
CA GLY A 289 12.31 1.90 -2.27
C GLY A 289 11.75 3.32 -2.28
N VAL A 290 10.58 3.57 -2.87
CA VAL A 290 9.96 4.90 -2.96
C VAL A 290 8.48 4.84 -2.66
N GLY A 291 8.04 5.66 -1.74
CA GLY A 291 6.63 5.78 -1.31
C GLY A 291 6.53 6.41 0.07
N ASN A 292 5.35 6.82 0.47
CA ASN A 292 5.11 7.38 1.81
C ASN A 292 3.63 7.25 2.21
N VAL A 293 3.37 7.29 3.52
CA VAL A 293 2.04 7.14 4.11
C VAL A 293 1.06 8.22 3.62
N ARG A 294 1.49 9.49 3.59
CA ARG A 294 0.61 10.61 3.21
C ARG A 294 0.09 10.46 1.77
N GLY A 295 0.99 10.12 0.85
CA GLY A 295 0.60 9.86 -0.54
C GLY A 295 -0.37 8.69 -0.64
N THR A 296 -0.10 7.57 0.05
CA THR A 296 -0.98 6.41 0.06
C THR A 296 -2.38 6.72 0.56
N LEU A 297 -2.49 7.49 1.66
CA LEU A 297 -3.79 7.97 2.15
C LEU A 297 -4.53 8.80 1.10
N LEU A 298 -3.84 9.76 0.48
CA LEU A 298 -4.45 10.55 -0.60
C LEU A 298 -4.94 9.68 -1.76
N GLY A 299 -4.16 8.67 -2.15
CA GLY A 299 -4.58 7.73 -3.17
C GLY A 299 -5.81 6.92 -2.76
N ALA A 300 -5.91 6.51 -1.50
CA ALA A 300 -7.09 5.84 -0.96
C ALA A 300 -8.33 6.75 -0.97
N PHE A 301 -8.17 8.04 -0.60
CA PHE A 301 -9.24 9.02 -0.70
C PHE A 301 -9.68 9.27 -2.14
N VAL A 302 -8.75 9.34 -3.08
CA VAL A 302 -9.07 9.47 -4.53
C VAL A 302 -9.98 8.33 -4.99
N ILE A 303 -9.60 7.08 -4.69
CA ILE A 303 -10.35 5.90 -5.13
C ILE A 303 -11.70 5.80 -4.41
N GLY A 304 -11.72 5.97 -3.09
CA GLY A 304 -12.93 5.84 -2.29
C GLY A 304 -13.94 6.93 -2.64
N PHE A 305 -13.53 8.20 -2.76
CA PHE A 305 -14.42 9.30 -3.12
C PHE A 305 -14.94 9.18 -4.56
N LEU A 306 -14.12 8.65 -5.47
CA LEU A 306 -14.59 8.30 -6.82
C LEU A 306 -15.66 7.21 -6.78
N SER A 307 -15.40 6.12 -6.04
CA SER A 307 -16.32 4.99 -5.93
C SER A 307 -17.66 5.41 -5.33
N ASP A 308 -17.62 6.10 -4.19
CA ASP A 308 -18.83 6.59 -3.51
C ASP A 308 -19.57 7.66 -4.34
N GLY A 309 -18.82 8.51 -5.06
CA GLY A 309 -19.41 9.47 -5.99
C GLY A 309 -20.21 8.82 -7.10
N LEU A 310 -19.69 7.75 -7.69
CA LEU A 310 -20.40 6.96 -8.70
C LEU A 310 -21.67 6.30 -8.14
N VAL A 311 -21.62 5.82 -6.89
CA VAL A 311 -22.81 5.28 -6.19
C VAL A 311 -23.88 6.35 -6.03
N ILE A 312 -23.52 7.54 -5.56
CA ILE A 312 -24.46 8.63 -5.26
C ILE A 312 -25.18 9.13 -6.52
N ILE A 313 -24.53 9.15 -7.68
CA ILE A 313 -25.15 9.53 -8.96
C ILE A 313 -25.88 8.37 -9.62
N GLY A 314 -26.00 7.21 -8.95
CA GLY A 314 -26.79 6.06 -9.44
C GLY A 314 -26.10 5.22 -10.51
N VAL A 315 -24.78 5.31 -10.66
CA VAL A 315 -24.03 4.46 -11.59
C VAL A 315 -24.04 3.02 -11.10
N SER A 316 -24.40 2.08 -11.98
CA SER A 316 -24.48 0.65 -11.60
C SER A 316 -23.11 0.10 -11.17
N ALA A 317 -23.12 -0.91 -10.30
CA ALA A 317 -21.90 -1.57 -9.79
C ALA A 317 -21.01 -2.13 -10.91
N TYR A 318 -21.59 -2.52 -12.04
CA TYR A 318 -20.83 -2.99 -13.21
C TYR A 318 -19.96 -1.87 -13.81
N TRP A 319 -20.52 -0.68 -14.00
CA TRP A 319 -19.78 0.49 -14.47
C TRP A 319 -18.76 0.99 -13.46
N GLN A 320 -19.07 0.93 -12.16
CA GLN A 320 -18.09 1.25 -11.11
C GLN A 320 -16.85 0.38 -11.23
N THR A 321 -17.01 -0.92 -11.51
CA THR A 321 -15.88 -1.83 -11.76
C THR A 321 -15.06 -1.42 -12.97
N VAL A 322 -15.70 -1.02 -14.07
CA VAL A 322 -15.00 -0.52 -15.27
C VAL A 322 -14.22 0.76 -14.97
N PHE A 323 -14.83 1.74 -14.31
CA PHE A 323 -14.17 2.99 -13.95
C PHE A 323 -12.99 2.77 -13.01
N THR A 324 -13.16 1.92 -11.99
CA THR A 324 -12.07 1.57 -11.06
C THR A 324 -10.90 0.92 -11.81
N GLY A 325 -11.19 -0.03 -12.71
CA GLY A 325 -10.16 -0.65 -13.55
C GLY A 325 -9.44 0.36 -14.44
N ALA A 326 -10.19 1.26 -15.09
CA ALA A 326 -9.61 2.31 -15.92
C ALA A 326 -8.69 3.25 -15.14
N VAL A 327 -9.10 3.66 -13.93
CA VAL A 327 -8.28 4.50 -13.03
C VAL A 327 -7.00 3.79 -12.61
N ILE A 328 -7.06 2.48 -12.32
CA ILE A 328 -5.87 1.67 -11.99
C ILE A 328 -4.89 1.67 -13.16
N VAL A 329 -5.36 1.34 -14.38
CA VAL A 329 -4.51 1.31 -15.58
C VAL A 329 -3.89 2.68 -15.83
N PHE A 330 -4.68 3.75 -15.76
CA PHE A 330 -4.20 5.12 -15.94
C PHE A 330 -3.14 5.51 -14.90
N ALA A 331 -3.35 5.17 -13.63
CA ALA A 331 -2.40 5.44 -12.56
C ALA A 331 -1.05 4.72 -12.78
N VAL A 332 -1.10 3.46 -13.19
CA VAL A 332 0.11 2.67 -13.49
C VAL A 332 0.86 3.24 -14.70
N LEU A 333 0.14 3.63 -15.76
CA LEU A 333 0.75 4.25 -16.94
C LEU A 333 1.44 5.59 -16.59
N LEU A 334 0.77 6.46 -15.82
CA LEU A 334 1.37 7.70 -15.35
C LEU A 334 2.64 7.45 -14.52
N ASN A 335 2.61 6.45 -13.65
CA ASN A 335 3.75 6.06 -12.84
C ASN A 335 4.93 5.59 -13.74
N ALA A 336 4.67 4.71 -14.71
CA ALA A 336 5.67 4.18 -15.63
C ALA A 336 6.36 5.30 -16.45
N VAL A 337 5.59 6.29 -16.93
CA VAL A 337 6.12 7.44 -17.68
C VAL A 337 7.02 8.31 -16.80
N GLN A 338 6.65 8.52 -15.54
CA GLN A 338 7.44 9.35 -14.62
C GLN A 338 8.79 8.73 -14.24
N TYR A 339 8.82 7.40 -14.03
CA TYR A 339 10.06 6.71 -13.68
C TYR A 339 11.03 6.62 -14.86
N LYS A 340 10.54 6.49 -16.10
CA LYS A 340 11.39 6.56 -17.30
C LYS A 340 12.05 7.92 -17.50
N ARG A 341 11.47 9.02 -17.02
CA ARG A 341 11.98 10.39 -17.15
C ARG A 341 12.98 10.81 -16.05
N ARG A 342 13.17 10.00 -15.01
CA ARG A 342 14.26 10.26 -14.05
C ARG A 342 15.55 9.70 -14.66
N PRO A 343 16.48 10.57 -15.17
CA PRO A 343 17.81 10.11 -15.58
C PRO A 343 18.41 9.40 -14.36
N ALA A 344 18.99 8.22 -14.59
CA ALA A 344 19.83 7.60 -13.59
C ALA A 344 20.79 8.71 -13.13
N ARG A 345 20.70 9.12 -11.85
CA ARG A 345 21.75 9.93 -11.26
C ARG A 345 23.01 9.11 -11.44
N ALA A 346 23.80 9.49 -12.43
CA ALA A 346 25.13 8.98 -12.61
C ALA A 346 25.81 9.13 -11.25
N GLY A 347 25.95 8.01 -10.56
CA GLY A 347 26.84 7.92 -9.44
C GLY A 347 28.20 8.37 -9.98
N GLY A 348 28.57 9.61 -9.69
CA GLY A 348 29.89 10.10 -9.94
C GLY A 348 30.89 9.35 -9.07
N ALA A 349 31.17 8.12 -9.44
CA ALA A 349 32.46 7.52 -9.19
C ALA A 349 33.31 7.97 -10.37
N ALA A 350 34.02 9.08 -10.20
CA ALA A 350 35.20 9.32 -10.99
C ALA A 350 36.08 8.08 -10.81
N GLY A 351 35.99 7.17 -11.77
CA GLY A 351 36.99 6.10 -11.91
C GLY A 351 38.36 6.77 -11.98
N PRO A 352 39.38 6.17 -11.37
CA PRO A 352 40.73 6.70 -11.45
C PRO A 352 41.04 6.89 -12.94
N ARG A 353 41.45 8.12 -13.33
CA ARG A 353 42.02 8.37 -14.64
C ARG A 353 43.10 7.33 -14.86
N GLN A 354 42.88 6.43 -15.80
CA GLN A 354 43.94 5.63 -16.37
C GLN A 354 44.88 6.63 -17.05
N THR A 355 46.00 6.91 -16.40
CA THR A 355 47.15 7.52 -17.03
C THR A 355 47.61 6.55 -18.11
N SER A 356 47.49 6.94 -19.37
CA SER A 356 48.05 6.20 -20.49
C SER A 356 49.52 5.93 -20.19
N PRO A 357 50.03 4.70 -20.40
CA PRO A 357 51.46 4.44 -20.34
C PRO A 357 52.13 5.26 -21.45
N THR A 358 52.97 6.23 -21.05
CA THR A 358 53.87 6.95 -21.93
C THR A 358 54.71 5.92 -22.70
N ASP A 359 54.69 5.95 -24.02
CA ASP A 359 55.58 5.23 -24.90
C ASP A 359 57.02 5.49 -24.50
N THR A 360 57.62 4.59 -23.75
CA THR A 360 59.05 4.45 -23.60
C THR A 360 59.55 3.59 -24.74
N GLN A 361 59.96 4.23 -25.83
CA GLN A 361 60.81 3.60 -26.85
C GLN A 361 62.08 3.04 -26.19
N PRO A 362 62.44 1.78 -26.41
CA PRO A 362 63.73 1.27 -25.96
C PRO A 362 64.85 1.89 -26.84
N PRO A 363 66.05 2.16 -26.28
CA PRO A 363 67.16 2.77 -27.04
C PRO A 363 67.69 1.79 -28.11
N ALA A 364 67.99 2.33 -29.28
CA ALA A 364 68.55 1.63 -30.42
C ALA A 364 69.91 0.96 -30.04
N VAL A 365 69.97 -0.33 -30.23
CA VAL A 365 71.22 -1.12 -30.10
C VAL A 365 72.07 -0.83 -31.35
N VAL A 366 73.21 -0.12 -31.13
CA VAL A 366 74.26 0.06 -32.14
C VAL A 366 74.94 -1.29 -32.35
N GLY A 367 74.84 -1.81 -33.56
CA GLY A 367 75.51 -3.05 -33.96
C GLY A 367 76.99 -2.82 -34.15
N GLU A 368 77.78 -3.51 -33.39
CA GLU A 368 79.24 -3.64 -33.58
C GLU A 368 79.53 -4.72 -34.61
N LYS A 369 80.16 -4.29 -35.74
CA LYS A 369 80.70 -5.16 -36.74
C LYS A 369 82.03 -5.72 -36.24
N THR A 370 82.16 -6.99 -36.08
CA THR A 370 83.46 -7.68 -36.01
C THR A 370 83.60 -8.63 -37.19
N ALA A 371 84.62 -8.39 -37.99
CA ALA A 371 85.13 -9.26 -39.04
C ALA A 371 86.01 -10.34 -38.38
N VAL A 372 85.90 -11.57 -38.83
CA VAL A 372 86.88 -12.48 -39.45
C VAL A 372 86.15 -13.66 -39.98
#